data_52af86a71040be622055a0c4bdc6e635
#
_entry.id   52af86a71040be622055a0c4bdc6e635
#
_cell.length_a   1.000
_cell.length_b   1.000
_cell.length_c   1.000
_cell.angle_alpha   90.00
_cell.angle_beta   90.00
_cell.angle_gamma   90.00
#
_symmetry.space_group_name_H-M   'P 1'
#
loop_
_entity.id
_entity.type
_entity.pdbx_description
1 polymer ?
#
loop_
_entity_poly.entity_id
_entity_poly.type
_entity_poly.pdbx_seq_one_letter_code
_entity_poly.pdbx_strand_id
1 'polypeptide(L)'
;MRLLLLLLIAGGLTITSCKRKGCTDPTAVNYSEKAKKDDGSCNYTPFIQLNGAATTTINVGDVYNDLGAVANNADGTSVPVATDASNVNTSVAGSYIVTYSASNEFGTSSIQRTVNVIIGQSNWEGFWTVTDNCGGAFPLNATPEITAGGGSAEIVIDGMFSIAIDPVPIILPNGLYIASGGTCNATIDGNQITVQQQVYDALGLGTITYSGSGTMNATGDSFTIDYTYDNSLPVIGGAGSCTATYTK
;
A
#
# COMPACT_ATOMS: atom_id res chain seq x y z
N MET A 1 53.86 -39.75 -84.37
CA MET A 1 53.40 -40.04 -83.03
C MET A 1 52.85 -38.74 -82.43
N ARG A 2 51.52 -38.61 -82.32
CA ARG A 2 50.82 -37.37 -81.96
C ARG A 2 50.59 -37.32 -80.47
N LEU A 3 51.14 -36.30 -79.84
CA LEU A 3 50.93 -36.00 -78.42
C LEU A 3 49.70 -35.13 -78.28
N LEU A 4 48.66 -35.69 -77.66
CA LEU A 4 47.38 -35.00 -77.36
C LEU A 4 47.51 -34.24 -76.08
N LEU A 5 47.54 -32.89 -76.11
CA LEU A 5 47.57 -32.04 -74.92
C LEU A 5 46.15 -31.75 -74.46
N LEU A 6 45.71 -32.39 -73.35
CA LEU A 6 44.43 -32.09 -72.74
C LEU A 6 44.57 -30.87 -71.82
N LEU A 7 44.02 -29.73 -72.20
CA LEU A 7 43.84 -28.57 -71.39
C LEU A 7 42.60 -28.78 -70.47
N LEU A 8 42.83 -29.03 -69.21
CA LEU A 8 41.77 -29.00 -68.14
C LEU A 8 41.51 -27.53 -67.77
N ILE A 9 40.43 -26.93 -68.29
CA ILE A 9 39.90 -25.64 -67.89
C ILE A 9 39.13 -25.91 -66.55
N ALA A 10 39.79 -25.67 -65.44
CA ALA A 10 39.14 -25.62 -64.13
C ALA A 10 38.36 -24.30 -64.02
N GLY A 11 37.12 -24.34 -64.47
CA GLY A 11 36.14 -23.26 -64.20
C GLY A 11 35.80 -23.19 -62.74
N GLY A 12 36.45 -22.28 -61.98
CA GLY A 12 36.07 -22.00 -60.62
C GLY A 12 34.68 -21.35 -60.57
N LEU A 13 33.67 -22.18 -60.23
CA LEU A 13 32.36 -21.66 -59.82
C LEU A 13 32.53 -20.88 -58.47
N THR A 14 32.67 -19.57 -58.54
CA THR A 14 32.52 -18.70 -57.40
C THR A 14 31.03 -18.71 -57.02
N ILE A 15 30.64 -19.58 -56.05
CA ILE A 15 29.34 -19.50 -55.45
C ILE A 15 29.33 -18.21 -54.61
N THR A 16 28.88 -17.11 -55.17
CA THR A 16 28.54 -15.90 -54.42
C THR A 16 27.36 -16.27 -53.56
N SER A 17 27.62 -16.63 -52.28
CA SER A 17 26.59 -16.81 -51.29
C SER A 17 25.85 -15.48 -51.17
N CYS A 18 24.66 -15.41 -51.77
CA CYS A 18 23.77 -14.27 -51.66
C CYS A 18 23.32 -14.19 -50.22
N LYS A 19 23.98 -13.38 -49.37
CA LYS A 19 23.58 -13.16 -47.99
C LYS A 19 22.18 -12.57 -48.02
N ARG A 20 21.21 -13.34 -47.45
CA ARG A 20 19.82 -12.89 -47.36
C ARG A 20 19.74 -11.60 -46.53
N LYS A 21 19.25 -10.52 -47.15
CA LYS A 21 19.02 -9.23 -46.49
C LYS A 21 17.68 -9.25 -45.72
N GLY A 22 17.60 -8.46 -44.67
CA GLY A 22 16.42 -8.29 -43.80
C GLY A 22 16.84 -7.77 -42.44
N CYS A 23 15.87 -7.54 -41.56
CA CYS A 23 16.14 -7.14 -40.19
C CYS A 23 16.87 -8.25 -39.41
N THR A 24 18.02 -7.93 -38.82
CA THR A 24 18.85 -8.85 -38.03
C THR A 24 18.77 -8.57 -36.52
N ASP A 25 18.03 -7.56 -36.09
CA ASP A 25 17.84 -7.21 -34.67
C ASP A 25 16.71 -8.07 -34.04
N PRO A 26 17.02 -8.94 -33.05
CA PRO A 26 16.03 -9.78 -32.40
C PRO A 26 14.93 -9.00 -31.66
N THR A 27 15.14 -7.72 -31.35
CA THR A 27 14.15 -6.88 -30.67
C THR A 27 13.14 -6.24 -31.61
N ALA A 28 13.40 -6.29 -32.91
CA ALA A 28 12.52 -5.75 -33.93
C ALA A 28 11.32 -6.67 -34.21
N VAL A 29 10.16 -6.10 -34.47
CA VAL A 29 8.91 -6.83 -34.77
C VAL A 29 9.04 -7.71 -36.00
N ASN A 30 9.81 -7.26 -36.98
CA ASN A 30 10.06 -7.95 -38.24
C ASN A 30 11.42 -8.66 -38.32
N TYR A 31 12.00 -9.01 -37.16
CA TYR A 31 13.21 -9.82 -37.08
C TYR A 31 13.13 -11.07 -37.94
N SER A 32 14.21 -11.35 -38.68
CA SER A 32 14.32 -12.56 -39.47
C SER A 32 15.61 -13.32 -39.17
N GLU A 33 15.47 -14.48 -38.52
CA GLU A 33 16.58 -15.38 -38.23
C GLU A 33 17.36 -15.81 -39.51
N LYS A 34 16.69 -15.77 -40.66
CA LYS A 34 17.28 -16.12 -41.94
C LYS A 34 18.09 -14.97 -42.58
N ALA A 35 17.92 -13.74 -42.09
CA ALA A 35 18.71 -12.61 -42.54
C ALA A 35 20.16 -12.79 -42.06
N LYS A 36 21.11 -12.53 -42.99
CA LYS A 36 22.55 -12.57 -42.69
C LYS A 36 23.23 -11.22 -42.91
N LYS A 37 22.46 -10.25 -43.37
CA LYS A 37 22.88 -8.87 -43.56
C LYS A 37 21.69 -7.96 -43.28
N ASP A 38 21.87 -7.03 -42.35
CA ASP A 38 20.90 -5.98 -42.09
C ASP A 38 20.74 -5.09 -43.32
N ASP A 39 19.50 -4.76 -43.66
CA ASP A 39 19.14 -3.88 -44.77
C ASP A 39 18.48 -2.58 -44.33
N GLY A 40 18.43 -2.33 -42.99
CA GLY A 40 17.82 -1.16 -42.38
C GLY A 40 16.28 -1.22 -42.29
N SER A 41 15.67 -2.39 -42.52
CA SER A 41 14.23 -2.56 -42.54
C SER A 41 13.64 -2.91 -41.16
N CYS A 42 14.43 -2.83 -40.06
CA CYS A 42 13.96 -3.17 -38.74
C CYS A 42 12.86 -2.20 -38.25
N ASN A 43 11.75 -2.79 -37.82
CA ASN A 43 10.60 -2.07 -37.31
C ASN A 43 10.45 -2.31 -35.80
N TYR A 44 10.09 -1.27 -35.03
CA TYR A 44 10.00 -1.33 -33.59
C TYR A 44 8.68 -0.75 -33.12
N THR A 45 8.09 -1.38 -32.08
CA THR A 45 7.06 -0.71 -31.28
C THR A 45 7.66 0.48 -30.53
N PRO A 46 6.86 1.44 -30.05
CA PRO A 46 7.38 2.57 -29.28
C PRO A 46 8.18 2.12 -28.05
N PHE A 47 9.26 2.83 -27.73
CA PHE A 47 9.94 2.74 -26.44
C PHE A 47 9.15 3.56 -25.44
N ILE A 48 8.71 2.95 -24.35
CA ILE A 48 7.91 3.60 -23.29
C ILE A 48 8.68 3.57 -21.97
N GLN A 49 8.64 4.68 -21.22
CA GLN A 49 9.33 4.84 -19.96
C GLN A 49 8.45 5.61 -18.97
N LEU A 50 8.42 5.16 -17.70
CA LEU A 50 7.72 5.87 -16.63
C LEU A 50 8.45 7.18 -16.26
N ASN A 51 7.68 8.21 -15.96
CA ASN A 51 8.17 9.40 -15.28
C ASN A 51 8.20 9.09 -13.77
N GLY A 52 9.41 9.02 -13.18
CA GLY A 52 9.59 8.70 -11.76
C GLY A 52 9.55 7.20 -11.44
N ALA A 53 9.23 6.86 -10.20
CA ALA A 53 9.30 5.50 -9.69
C ALA A 53 8.21 4.57 -10.26
N ALA A 54 8.55 3.29 -10.40
CA ALA A 54 7.60 2.25 -10.82
C ALA A 54 6.60 1.86 -9.71
N THR A 55 6.87 2.25 -8.46
CA THR A 55 5.98 2.05 -7.32
C THR A 55 5.81 3.36 -6.58
N THR A 56 4.58 3.69 -6.20
CA THR A 56 4.20 4.83 -5.36
C THR A 56 3.40 4.32 -4.19
N THR A 57 3.64 4.86 -2.98
CA THR A 57 2.87 4.55 -1.79
C THR A 57 2.18 5.82 -1.29
N ILE A 58 0.90 5.72 -0.97
CA ILE A 58 0.05 6.78 -0.42
C ILE A 58 -0.82 6.20 0.70
N ASN A 59 -1.36 7.06 1.56
CA ASN A 59 -2.32 6.63 2.58
C ASN A 59 -3.74 6.55 2.03
N VAL A 60 -4.59 5.77 2.69
CA VAL A 60 -6.03 5.78 2.42
C VAL A 60 -6.57 7.20 2.57
N GLY A 61 -7.32 7.66 1.57
CA GLY A 61 -7.88 9.01 1.48
C GLY A 61 -6.98 10.05 0.81
N ASP A 62 -5.70 9.76 0.58
CA ASP A 62 -4.80 10.68 -0.13
C ASP A 62 -5.18 10.79 -1.61
N VAL A 63 -4.81 11.92 -2.21
CA VAL A 63 -4.96 12.11 -3.67
C VAL A 63 -3.78 11.46 -4.39
N TYR A 64 -4.06 10.54 -5.30
CA TYR A 64 -3.05 9.99 -6.20
C TYR A 64 -2.75 10.97 -7.33
N ASN A 65 -1.50 11.46 -7.41
CA ASN A 65 -1.02 12.29 -8.50
C ASN A 65 -0.15 11.43 -9.43
N ASP A 66 -0.68 11.11 -10.61
CA ASP A 66 0.05 10.32 -11.59
C ASP A 66 1.14 11.16 -12.29
N LEU A 67 2.37 10.65 -12.28
CA LEU A 67 3.51 11.26 -12.95
C LEU A 67 3.55 10.95 -14.45
N GLY A 68 2.72 10.00 -14.93
CA GLY A 68 2.64 9.61 -16.32
C GLY A 68 3.85 8.81 -16.84
N ALA A 69 3.91 8.69 -18.15
CA ALA A 69 4.99 8.06 -18.89
C ALA A 69 5.26 8.83 -20.20
N VAL A 70 6.42 8.60 -20.78
CA VAL A 70 6.79 9.13 -22.11
C VAL A 70 7.07 7.97 -23.06
N ALA A 71 6.79 8.18 -24.36
CA ALA A 71 7.09 7.18 -25.37
C ALA A 71 7.65 7.83 -26.63
N ASN A 72 8.59 7.13 -27.28
CA ASN A 72 9.22 7.57 -28.51
C ASN A 72 9.36 6.39 -29.49
N ASN A 73 9.30 6.70 -30.79
CA ASN A 73 9.71 5.80 -31.84
C ASN A 73 11.24 5.61 -31.87
N ALA A 74 11.72 4.65 -32.62
CA ALA A 74 13.16 4.37 -32.79
C ALA A 74 13.94 5.55 -33.39
N ASP A 75 13.29 6.43 -34.15
CA ASP A 75 13.86 7.67 -34.70
C ASP A 75 13.85 8.85 -33.73
N GLY A 76 13.34 8.65 -32.48
CA GLY A 76 13.24 9.67 -31.45
C GLY A 76 11.97 10.53 -31.51
N THR A 77 11.10 10.33 -32.49
CA THR A 77 9.82 11.06 -32.56
C THR A 77 8.89 10.65 -31.41
N SER A 78 8.26 11.64 -30.76
CA SER A 78 7.35 11.39 -29.62
C SER A 78 6.07 10.69 -30.05
N VAL A 79 5.63 9.72 -29.23
CA VAL A 79 4.38 8.99 -29.43
C VAL A 79 3.43 9.30 -28.25
N PRO A 80 2.16 9.59 -28.50
CA PRO A 80 1.17 9.78 -27.43
C PRO A 80 1.05 8.55 -26.56
N VAL A 81 0.97 8.76 -25.22
CA VAL A 81 0.77 7.70 -24.23
C VAL A 81 -0.68 7.74 -23.75
N ALA A 82 -1.37 6.62 -23.85
CA ALA A 82 -2.66 6.41 -23.21
C ALA A 82 -2.42 5.86 -21.79
N THR A 83 -3.15 6.41 -20.81
CA THR A 83 -3.09 6.01 -19.40
C THR A 83 -4.42 5.40 -18.98
N ASP A 84 -4.37 4.23 -18.36
CA ASP A 84 -5.49 3.59 -17.69
C ASP A 84 -5.20 3.48 -16.20
N ALA A 85 -5.83 4.33 -15.40
CA ALA A 85 -5.80 4.36 -13.95
C ALA A 85 -7.18 4.05 -13.34
N SER A 86 -8.12 3.52 -14.13
CA SER A 86 -9.53 3.32 -13.74
C SER A 86 -9.71 2.40 -12.51
N ASN A 87 -8.74 1.54 -12.24
CA ASN A 87 -8.76 0.63 -11.10
C ASN A 87 -8.21 1.24 -9.81
N VAL A 88 -7.60 2.44 -9.85
CA VAL A 88 -6.99 3.04 -8.65
C VAL A 88 -8.10 3.57 -7.75
N ASN A 89 -8.23 2.94 -6.56
CA ASN A 89 -9.16 3.37 -5.53
C ASN A 89 -8.37 3.79 -4.28
N THR A 90 -8.21 5.10 -4.09
CA THR A 90 -7.46 5.64 -2.95
C THR A 90 -8.23 5.62 -1.64
N SER A 91 -9.51 5.26 -1.65
CA SER A 91 -10.34 5.14 -0.44
C SER A 91 -10.24 3.77 0.23
N VAL A 92 -9.52 2.81 -0.35
CA VAL A 92 -9.41 1.43 0.15
C VAL A 92 -7.96 0.99 0.08
N ALA A 93 -7.42 0.51 1.19
CA ALA A 93 -6.07 -0.04 1.22
C ALA A 93 -5.94 -1.25 0.27
N GLY A 94 -4.88 -1.24 -0.53
CA GLY A 94 -4.65 -2.27 -1.53
C GLY A 94 -3.51 -1.90 -2.48
N SER A 95 -3.23 -2.79 -3.42
CA SER A 95 -2.25 -2.56 -4.49
C SER A 95 -2.97 -2.44 -5.82
N TYR A 96 -2.80 -1.32 -6.48
CA TYR A 96 -3.47 -0.96 -7.74
C TYR A 96 -2.45 -0.80 -8.85
N ILE A 97 -2.89 -1.04 -10.09
CA ILE A 97 -2.02 -0.94 -11.26
C ILE A 97 -2.53 0.17 -12.17
N VAL A 98 -1.62 1.07 -12.54
CA VAL A 98 -1.81 2.02 -13.64
C VAL A 98 -1.07 1.48 -14.86
N THR A 99 -1.75 1.38 -15.99
CA THR A 99 -1.18 0.89 -17.24
C THR A 99 -1.01 2.04 -18.22
N TYR A 100 0.19 2.16 -18.78
CA TYR A 100 0.52 3.12 -19.83
C TYR A 100 0.78 2.36 -21.11
N SER A 101 0.21 2.82 -22.22
CA SER A 101 0.39 2.21 -23.52
C SER A 101 0.65 3.26 -24.60
N ALA A 102 1.50 2.90 -25.55
CA ALA A 102 1.79 3.72 -26.71
C ALA A 102 1.82 2.84 -27.97
N SER A 103 1.29 3.32 -29.08
CA SER A 103 1.14 2.56 -30.31
C SER A 103 1.69 3.33 -31.50
N ASN A 104 2.32 2.60 -32.42
CA ASN A 104 2.64 3.08 -33.76
C ASN A 104 2.15 2.06 -34.80
N GLU A 105 2.50 2.25 -36.08
CA GLU A 105 2.11 1.34 -37.16
C GLU A 105 2.65 -0.09 -37.01
N PHE A 106 3.68 -0.30 -36.16
CA PHE A 106 4.33 -1.60 -35.95
C PHE A 106 3.81 -2.35 -34.72
N GLY A 107 3.01 -1.69 -33.87
CA GLY A 107 2.38 -2.31 -32.70
C GLY A 107 2.33 -1.43 -31.48
N THR A 108 2.01 -2.07 -30.33
CA THR A 108 1.81 -1.41 -29.05
C THR A 108 2.85 -1.88 -28.03
N SER A 109 3.39 -0.95 -27.28
CA SER A 109 4.17 -1.21 -26.05
C SER A 109 3.39 -0.76 -24.83
N SER A 110 3.60 -1.43 -23.70
CA SER A 110 2.99 -1.04 -22.43
C SER A 110 3.96 -1.18 -21.25
N ILE A 111 3.76 -0.34 -20.24
CA ILE A 111 4.47 -0.38 -18.96
C ILE A 111 3.49 -0.09 -17.83
N GLN A 112 3.79 -0.54 -16.60
CA GLN A 112 2.89 -0.41 -15.47
C GLN A 112 3.57 0.29 -14.29
N ARG A 113 2.75 1.02 -13.52
CA ARG A 113 3.09 1.55 -12.19
C ARG A 113 2.20 0.89 -11.16
N THR A 114 2.80 0.48 -10.04
CA THR A 114 2.08 0.02 -8.87
C THR A 114 1.79 1.18 -7.93
N VAL A 115 0.54 1.33 -7.51
CA VAL A 115 0.10 2.28 -6.48
C VAL A 115 -0.32 1.48 -5.26
N ASN A 116 0.47 1.56 -4.19
CA ASN A 116 0.15 0.96 -2.90
C ASN A 116 -0.59 1.98 -2.04
N VAL A 117 -1.86 1.73 -1.77
CA VAL A 117 -2.67 2.49 -0.83
C VAL A 117 -2.62 1.75 0.51
N ILE A 118 -2.12 2.40 1.55
CA ILE A 118 -1.89 1.79 2.87
C ILE A 118 -2.65 2.52 3.96
N ILE A 119 -2.89 1.86 5.08
CA ILE A 119 -3.30 2.52 6.31
C ILE A 119 -2.04 3.14 6.93
N GLY A 120 -1.98 4.47 6.97
CA GLY A 120 -0.91 5.22 7.63
C GLY A 120 -1.34 5.76 8.98
N GLN A 121 -0.42 6.42 9.72
CA GLN A 121 -0.69 6.97 11.03
C GLN A 121 -1.89 7.93 11.03
N SER A 122 -2.00 8.80 10.00
CA SER A 122 -3.09 9.77 9.87
C SER A 122 -4.49 9.14 9.78
N ASN A 123 -4.60 7.88 9.36
CA ASN A 123 -5.86 7.18 9.31
C ASN A 123 -6.38 6.81 10.71
N TRP A 124 -5.49 6.66 11.69
CA TRP A 124 -5.84 6.38 13.07
C TRP A 124 -6.27 7.64 13.83
N GLU A 125 -5.77 8.81 13.45
CA GLU A 125 -6.00 10.07 14.15
C GLU A 125 -7.44 10.59 14.03
N GLY A 126 -7.87 11.36 15.04
CA GLY A 126 -9.17 12.03 15.11
C GLY A 126 -10.07 11.49 16.22
N PHE A 127 -11.33 11.93 16.20
CA PHE A 127 -12.35 11.49 17.15
C PHE A 127 -13.01 10.19 16.67
N TRP A 128 -13.20 9.27 17.61
CA TRP A 128 -13.79 7.96 17.35
C TRP A 128 -14.99 7.72 18.25
N THR A 129 -15.99 7.01 17.74
CA THR A 129 -17.07 6.48 18.56
C THR A 129 -16.71 5.05 18.96
N VAL A 130 -16.80 4.74 20.27
CA VAL A 130 -16.40 3.45 20.84
C VAL A 130 -17.60 2.73 21.43
N THR A 131 -17.70 1.46 21.10
CA THR A 131 -18.59 0.51 21.77
C THR A 131 -17.79 -0.72 22.18
N ASP A 132 -18.14 -1.36 23.29
CA ASP A 132 -17.52 -2.60 23.74
C ASP A 132 -18.55 -3.67 24.05
N ASN A 133 -18.10 -4.94 24.17
CA ASN A 133 -18.93 -6.08 24.56
C ASN A 133 -18.81 -6.45 26.05
N CYS A 134 -18.15 -5.60 26.83
CA CYS A 134 -17.98 -5.82 28.29
C CYS A 134 -19.24 -5.55 29.12
N GLY A 135 -20.27 -4.99 28.52
CA GLY A 135 -21.51 -4.67 29.25
C GLY A 135 -21.36 -3.64 30.38
N GLY A 136 -20.38 -2.72 30.22
CA GLY A 136 -20.06 -1.70 31.21
C GLY A 136 -19.12 -2.14 32.33
N ALA A 137 -18.59 -3.37 32.28
CA ALA A 137 -17.63 -3.88 33.26
C ALA A 137 -16.25 -3.21 33.15
N PHE A 138 -15.93 -2.63 31.97
CA PHE A 138 -14.73 -1.85 31.73
C PHE A 138 -15.10 -0.46 31.20
N PRO A 139 -14.74 0.61 31.93
CA PRO A 139 -15.27 1.94 31.65
C PRO A 139 -14.50 2.65 30.50
N LEU A 140 -14.79 2.30 29.26
CA LEU A 140 -14.25 3.02 28.11
C LEU A 140 -14.96 4.36 27.87
N ASN A 141 -14.22 5.36 27.39
CA ASN A 141 -14.80 6.59 26.87
C ASN A 141 -15.48 6.30 25.51
N ALA A 142 -16.73 6.73 25.38
CA ALA A 142 -17.48 6.53 24.14
C ALA A 142 -16.96 7.37 22.94
N THR A 143 -16.19 8.42 23.22
CA THR A 143 -15.70 9.37 22.17
C THR A 143 -14.26 9.82 22.43
N PRO A 144 -13.27 8.89 22.50
CA PRO A 144 -11.87 9.29 22.67
C PRO A 144 -11.34 9.97 21.42
N GLU A 145 -10.32 10.80 21.62
CA GLU A 145 -9.50 11.33 20.54
C GLU A 145 -8.24 10.47 20.37
N ILE A 146 -7.86 10.19 19.13
CA ILE A 146 -6.59 9.55 18.81
C ILE A 146 -5.70 10.59 18.15
N THR A 147 -4.48 10.75 18.66
CA THR A 147 -3.47 11.68 18.19
C THR A 147 -2.19 10.93 17.81
N ALA A 148 -1.32 11.60 17.03
CA ALA A 148 0.02 11.07 16.74
C ALA A 148 0.83 10.90 18.04
N GLY A 149 1.58 9.80 18.12
CA GLY A 149 2.60 9.57 19.14
C GLY A 149 3.94 10.21 18.80
N GLY A 150 4.99 9.83 19.53
CA GLY A 150 6.35 10.35 19.33
C GLY A 150 7.05 9.92 18.04
N GLY A 151 6.54 8.87 17.38
CA GLY A 151 7.06 8.31 16.14
C GLY A 151 5.97 7.99 15.14
N SER A 152 6.35 7.73 13.88
CA SER A 152 5.40 7.43 12.78
C SER A 152 4.62 6.11 12.95
N ALA A 153 5.05 5.27 13.87
CA ALA A 153 4.42 4.01 14.22
C ALA A 153 3.76 4.05 15.62
N GLU A 154 3.51 5.24 16.16
CA GLU A 154 2.97 5.42 17.50
C GLU A 154 1.74 6.33 17.46
N ILE A 155 0.71 5.97 18.25
CA ILE A 155 -0.48 6.78 18.47
C ILE A 155 -0.79 6.83 19.96
N VAL A 156 -1.54 7.86 20.33
CA VAL A 156 -2.03 8.06 21.69
C VAL A 156 -3.56 8.14 21.65
N ILE A 157 -4.23 7.27 22.40
CA ILE A 157 -5.68 7.35 22.62
C ILE A 157 -5.89 8.22 23.86
N ASP A 158 -6.32 9.46 23.65
CA ASP A 158 -6.56 10.44 24.71
C ASP A 158 -7.97 10.27 25.28
N GLY A 159 -8.05 10.37 26.62
CA GLY A 159 -9.32 10.18 27.29
C GLY A 159 -9.90 8.76 27.11
N MET A 160 -9.06 7.74 27.19
CA MET A 160 -9.46 6.35 26.94
C MET A 160 -10.57 5.86 27.87
N PHE A 161 -10.58 6.32 29.11
CA PHE A 161 -11.54 5.87 30.13
C PHE A 161 -12.60 6.91 30.39
N SER A 162 -13.85 6.45 30.58
CA SER A 162 -14.97 7.22 31.11
C SER A 162 -15.38 6.59 32.42
N ILE A 163 -14.90 7.14 33.53
CA ILE A 163 -15.34 6.69 34.87
C ILE A 163 -16.42 7.65 35.36
N ALA A 164 -17.68 7.33 35.09
CA ALA A 164 -18.80 7.89 35.81
C ALA A 164 -18.97 7.08 37.07
N ILE A 165 -18.43 7.53 38.19
CA ILE A 165 -18.83 7.01 39.50
C ILE A 165 -20.16 7.69 39.83
N ASP A 166 -21.24 7.02 39.51
CA ASP A 166 -22.55 7.41 39.97
C ASP A 166 -22.50 7.47 41.52
N PRO A 167 -22.96 8.56 42.18
CA PRO A 167 -22.82 8.70 43.63
C PRO A 167 -23.50 7.53 44.33
N VAL A 168 -22.70 6.58 44.77
CA VAL A 168 -23.18 5.65 45.81
C VAL A 168 -23.31 6.51 47.07
N PRO A 169 -24.50 6.79 47.58
CA PRO A 169 -24.73 7.80 48.62
C PRO A 169 -23.96 7.57 49.93
N ILE A 170 -23.25 6.45 50.03
CA ILE A 170 -22.56 6.00 51.25
C ILE A 170 -21.05 6.29 51.21
N ILE A 171 -20.44 6.57 50.05
CA ILE A 171 -18.96 6.68 49.94
C ILE A 171 -18.50 8.07 49.49
N LEU A 172 -19.25 8.78 48.64
CA LEU A 172 -18.91 10.12 48.18
C LEU A 172 -20.14 11.03 48.12
N PRO A 173 -20.39 11.86 49.13
CA PRO A 173 -21.63 12.64 49.25
C PRO A 173 -21.84 13.71 48.15
N ASN A 174 -20.88 13.93 47.28
CA ASN A 174 -20.95 14.99 46.26
C ASN A 174 -20.73 14.51 44.83
N GLY A 175 -20.79 13.21 44.54
CA GLY A 175 -20.61 12.68 43.18
C GLY A 175 -19.30 13.10 42.55
N LEU A 176 -18.27 12.27 42.53
CA LEU A 176 -17.05 12.55 41.81
C LEU A 176 -17.25 12.08 40.36
N TYR A 177 -17.47 13.03 39.43
CA TYR A 177 -17.42 12.75 38.01
C TYR A 177 -15.97 12.84 37.57
N ILE A 178 -15.36 11.70 37.25
CA ILE A 178 -14.14 11.71 36.45
C ILE A 178 -14.62 11.66 34.98
N ALA A 179 -14.83 12.82 34.42
CA ALA A 179 -15.13 12.95 33.02
C ALA A 179 -13.84 12.63 32.23
N SER A 180 -13.83 11.53 31.56
CA SER A 180 -12.75 11.03 30.70
C SER A 180 -11.31 11.23 31.21
N GLY A 181 -10.51 10.22 31.22
CA GLY A 181 -9.13 10.31 31.68
C GLY A 181 -8.27 9.18 31.14
N GLY A 182 -6.98 9.32 31.39
CA GLY A 182 -5.99 8.34 30.96
C GLY A 182 -5.62 8.48 29.48
N THR A 183 -4.34 8.30 29.24
CA THR A 183 -3.78 8.18 27.91
C THR A 183 -3.36 6.73 27.69
N CYS A 184 -3.63 6.20 26.50
CA CYS A 184 -3.19 4.88 26.09
C CYS A 184 -2.20 5.04 24.96
N ASN A 185 -0.96 4.63 25.18
CA ASN A 185 0.04 4.59 24.11
C ASN A 185 -0.08 3.27 23.36
N ALA A 186 -0.12 3.33 22.04
CA ALA A 186 -0.17 2.17 21.18
C ALA A 186 0.82 2.28 20.03
N THR A 187 1.26 1.14 19.55
CA THR A 187 2.05 1.05 18.31
C THR A 187 1.18 0.55 17.17
N ILE A 188 1.49 1.03 15.96
CA ILE A 188 0.79 0.64 14.73
C ILE A 188 1.79 0.09 13.71
N ASP A 189 1.34 -0.90 12.93
CA ASP A 189 2.04 -1.41 11.76
C ASP A 189 1.01 -1.61 10.64
N GLY A 190 0.94 -0.64 9.72
CA GLY A 190 -0.12 -0.57 8.72
C GLY A 190 -1.50 -0.55 9.39
N ASN A 191 -2.30 -1.58 9.13
CA ASN A 191 -3.64 -1.72 9.71
C ASN A 191 -3.68 -2.44 11.07
N GLN A 192 -2.55 -2.81 11.65
CA GLN A 192 -2.48 -3.46 12.98
C GLN A 192 -2.22 -2.42 14.06
N ILE A 193 -2.85 -2.61 15.24
CA ILE A 193 -2.60 -1.84 16.45
C ILE A 193 -2.21 -2.79 17.58
N THR A 194 -1.22 -2.38 18.38
CA THR A 194 -0.81 -3.09 19.59
C THR A 194 -0.77 -2.13 20.77
N VAL A 195 -1.55 -2.42 21.78
CA VAL A 195 -1.55 -1.76 23.08
C VAL A 195 -0.69 -2.60 24.01
N GLN A 196 0.53 -2.14 24.29
CA GLN A 196 1.39 -2.79 25.29
C GLN A 196 0.76 -2.69 26.66
N GLN A 197 1.14 -3.59 27.59
CA GLN A 197 0.60 -3.55 28.96
C GLN A 197 0.88 -2.21 29.62
N GLN A 198 -0.18 -1.56 30.08
CA GLN A 198 -0.18 -0.25 30.73
C GLN A 198 -1.03 -0.32 32.00
N VAL A 199 -0.77 0.63 32.90
CA VAL A 199 -1.53 0.79 34.16
C VAL A 199 -2.06 2.22 34.20
N TYR A 200 -3.36 2.34 34.38
CA TYR A 200 -4.04 3.59 34.66
C TYR A 200 -4.37 3.67 36.13
N ASP A 201 -3.94 4.74 36.83
CA ASP A 201 -4.35 5.03 38.22
C ASP A 201 -5.59 5.93 38.20
N ALA A 202 -6.68 5.44 38.67
CA ALA A 202 -7.94 6.17 38.76
C ALA A 202 -7.98 7.08 40.00
N LEU A 203 -7.07 8.05 40.07
CA LEU A 203 -6.96 9.07 41.14
C LEU A 203 -6.83 8.47 42.54
N GLY A 204 -6.12 7.35 42.69
CA GLY A 204 -5.94 6.66 43.98
C GLY A 204 -7.15 5.83 44.44
N LEU A 205 -8.20 5.73 43.61
CA LEU A 205 -9.34 4.86 43.91
C LEU A 205 -9.09 3.40 43.55
N GLY A 206 -8.12 3.16 42.70
CA GLY A 206 -7.73 1.85 42.19
C GLY A 206 -6.98 1.97 40.87
N THR A 207 -6.53 0.84 40.35
CA THR A 207 -5.78 0.77 39.11
C THR A 207 -6.51 -0.07 38.08
N ILE A 208 -6.30 0.24 36.80
CA ILE A 208 -6.70 -0.57 35.65
C ILE A 208 -5.44 -0.95 34.91
N THR A 209 -5.08 -2.23 34.93
CA THR A 209 -4.01 -2.80 34.11
C THR A 209 -4.63 -3.38 32.85
N TYR A 210 -4.12 -3.01 31.69
CA TYR A 210 -4.71 -3.43 30.41
C TYR A 210 -3.67 -3.58 29.32
N SER A 211 -3.98 -4.42 28.32
CA SER A 211 -3.22 -4.61 27.08
C SER A 211 -4.15 -5.17 26.01
N GLY A 212 -3.78 -5.01 24.74
CA GLY A 212 -4.60 -5.50 23.65
C GLY A 212 -3.95 -5.39 22.28
N SER A 213 -4.65 -5.90 21.29
CA SER A 213 -4.26 -5.76 19.88
C SER A 213 -5.50 -5.73 19.00
N GLY A 214 -5.35 -5.20 17.81
CA GLY A 214 -6.48 -5.04 16.93
C GLY A 214 -6.14 -4.76 15.50
N THR A 215 -7.20 -4.56 14.69
CA THR A 215 -7.04 -4.38 13.23
C THR A 215 -8.01 -3.33 12.72
N MET A 216 -7.49 -2.40 11.93
CA MET A 216 -8.27 -1.43 11.17
C MET A 216 -8.73 -2.04 9.84
N ASN A 217 -9.95 -1.73 9.44
CA ASN A 217 -10.47 -2.13 8.15
C ASN A 217 -9.74 -1.42 6.98
N ALA A 218 -9.96 -1.90 5.76
CA ALA A 218 -9.27 -1.38 4.59
C ALA A 218 -9.68 0.04 4.20
N THR A 219 -10.79 0.56 4.72
CA THR A 219 -11.28 1.94 4.44
C THR A 219 -10.77 2.96 5.48
N GLY A 220 -10.17 2.51 6.59
CA GLY A 220 -9.60 3.39 7.59
C GLY A 220 -10.63 4.10 8.48
N ASP A 221 -11.88 3.63 8.50
CA ASP A 221 -13.00 4.24 9.22
C ASP A 221 -13.55 3.38 10.37
N SER A 222 -13.02 2.17 10.56
CA SER A 222 -13.38 1.30 11.68
C SER A 222 -12.23 0.38 12.06
N PHE A 223 -12.05 0.16 13.36
CA PHE A 223 -11.13 -0.87 13.86
C PHE A 223 -11.65 -1.50 15.15
N THR A 224 -11.10 -2.65 15.49
CA THR A 224 -11.37 -3.35 16.73
C THR A 224 -10.11 -3.49 17.55
N ILE A 225 -10.23 -3.53 18.88
CA ILE A 225 -9.17 -3.93 19.81
C ILE A 225 -9.73 -5.04 20.69
N ASP A 226 -9.14 -6.22 20.61
CA ASP A 226 -9.32 -7.27 21.60
C ASP A 226 -8.38 -6.98 22.74
N TYR A 227 -8.92 -6.79 23.95
CA TYR A 227 -8.12 -6.40 25.09
C TYR A 227 -8.43 -7.23 26.35
N THR A 228 -7.43 -7.35 27.22
CA THR A 228 -7.53 -7.90 28.56
C THR A 228 -7.36 -6.79 29.57
N TYR A 229 -8.05 -6.91 30.70
CA TYR A 229 -7.94 -5.95 31.79
C TYR A 229 -7.99 -6.63 33.14
N ASP A 230 -7.36 -5.98 34.14
CA ASP A 230 -7.51 -6.25 35.58
C ASP A 230 -7.80 -4.90 36.25
N ASN A 231 -9.00 -4.77 36.77
CA ASN A 231 -9.56 -3.54 37.32
C ASN A 231 -9.79 -3.71 38.81
N SER A 232 -9.06 -2.94 39.64
CA SER A 232 -9.16 -2.95 41.09
C SER A 232 -10.08 -1.87 41.67
N LEU A 233 -10.87 -1.19 40.83
CA LEU A 233 -11.79 -0.13 41.26
C LEU A 233 -12.89 -0.70 42.16
N PRO A 234 -13.29 0.04 43.23
CA PRO A 234 -14.42 -0.35 44.06
C PRO A 234 -15.70 -0.46 43.23
N VAL A 235 -16.52 -1.46 43.51
CA VAL A 235 -17.84 -1.70 42.89
C VAL A 235 -17.82 -2.32 41.51
N ILE A 236 -16.86 -1.87 40.64
CA ILE A 236 -16.76 -2.33 39.26
C ILE A 236 -15.44 -3.09 38.98
N GLY A 237 -14.70 -3.43 40.04
CA GLY A 237 -13.46 -4.19 39.93
C GLY A 237 -13.67 -5.60 39.39
N GLY A 238 -12.63 -6.12 38.74
CA GLY A 238 -12.60 -7.47 38.19
C GLY A 238 -11.67 -7.56 37.00
N ALA A 239 -11.36 -8.78 36.59
CA ALA A 239 -10.51 -9.05 35.42
C ALA A 239 -11.34 -9.70 34.33
N GLY A 240 -10.97 -9.43 33.08
CA GLY A 240 -11.67 -9.99 31.93
C GLY A 240 -10.99 -9.71 30.62
N SER A 241 -11.70 -10.09 29.56
CA SER A 241 -11.32 -9.79 28.17
C SER A 241 -12.54 -9.33 27.41
N CYS A 242 -12.34 -8.34 26.54
CA CYS A 242 -13.41 -7.72 25.75
C CYS A 242 -12.91 -7.29 24.40
N THR A 243 -13.85 -6.97 23.52
CA THR A 243 -13.57 -6.34 22.23
C THR A 243 -14.18 -4.94 22.21
N ALA A 244 -13.36 -3.94 21.99
CA ALA A 244 -13.80 -2.58 21.69
C ALA A 244 -13.84 -2.37 20.16
N THR A 245 -14.92 -1.74 19.69
CA THR A 245 -15.09 -1.36 18.30
C THR A 245 -15.09 0.16 18.19
N TYR A 246 -14.20 0.68 17.35
CA TYR A 246 -14.04 2.10 17.06
C TYR A 246 -14.58 2.40 15.66
N THR A 247 -15.37 3.45 15.51
CA THR A 247 -15.92 3.91 14.22
C THR A 247 -15.85 5.43 14.11
N LYS A 248 -15.53 5.92 12.88
CA LYS A 248 -15.60 7.36 12.52
C LYS A 248 -16.96 7.74 12.02
#